data_f1dacc36be20aca05e1a84d22a4dee84
#
_entry.id   f1dacc36be20aca05e1a84d22a4dee84
#
_cell.length_a   1.000
_cell.length_b   1.000
_cell.length_c   1.000
_cell.angle_alpha   90.00
_cell.angle_beta   90.00
_cell.angle_gamma   90.00
#
_symmetry.space_group_name_H-M   'P 1'
#
loop_
_entity.id
_entity.type
_entity.pdbx_description
1 polymer ?
#
loop_
_entity_poly.entity_id
_entity_poly.type
_entity_poly.pdbx_seq_one_letter_code
_entity_poly.pdbx_strand_id
1 'polypeptide(L)'
;MSGFFERLDMVSISLLVISVFGFAAYLVMLGQPTSLKRTLAKTAAVGALAVLAFHDGGPVLLVLALALSAAGDAFLAHEGDPAFLGGLGSFLLGHVSYAVLFIASGPGLAVAPLPGIAAVGVFALVMGALMVRNAGSLALPVAAYVLAIAIMGLGGVALGGLVLPGAVLFMASDAILGSEKFLMSQTSRARRLSSPAVWILYYAGQVLITLGLLA
;
A
#
# COMPACT_ATOMS: atom_id res chain seq x y z
N MET A 1 -8.24 -4.21 20.06
CA MET A 1 -8.88 -3.01 19.43
C MET A 1 -9.45 -2.03 20.45
N SER A 2 -10.12 -2.45 21.54
CA SER A 2 -10.61 -1.51 22.57
C SER A 2 -9.48 -0.64 23.15
N GLY A 3 -8.35 -1.21 23.49
CA GLY A 3 -7.24 -0.48 24.12
C GLY A 3 -6.57 0.61 23.27
N PHE A 4 -6.58 0.51 21.93
CA PHE A 4 -6.05 1.56 21.06
C PHE A 4 -6.97 2.80 21.10
N PHE A 5 -8.27 2.60 20.87
CA PHE A 5 -9.24 3.72 20.86
C PHE A 5 -9.38 4.44 22.20
N GLU A 6 -9.13 3.74 23.33
CA GLU A 6 -9.14 4.33 24.67
C GLU A 6 -7.90 5.19 24.95
N ARG A 7 -6.82 5.01 24.20
CA ARG A 7 -5.55 5.76 24.37
C ARG A 7 -5.41 6.94 23.40
N LEU A 8 -6.37 7.12 22.45
CA LEU A 8 -6.31 8.20 21.47
C LEU A 8 -6.36 9.57 22.17
N ASP A 9 -5.30 10.32 22.01
CA ASP A 9 -5.27 11.73 22.41
C ASP A 9 -5.76 12.64 21.28
N MET A 10 -5.81 13.95 21.54
CA MET A 10 -6.26 14.95 20.56
C MET A 10 -5.38 14.99 19.31
N VAL A 11 -4.08 14.67 19.44
CA VAL A 11 -3.14 14.65 18.29
C VAL A 11 -3.45 13.44 17.40
N SER A 12 -3.59 12.26 17.99
CA SER A 12 -3.93 11.03 17.26
C SER A 12 -5.26 11.16 16.52
N ILE A 13 -6.29 11.73 17.17
CA ILE A 13 -7.60 12.00 16.55
C ILE A 13 -7.43 12.98 15.39
N SER A 14 -6.68 14.07 15.56
CA SER A 14 -6.46 15.06 14.50
C SER A 14 -5.74 14.44 13.29
N LEU A 15 -4.75 13.57 13.52
CA LEU A 15 -4.03 12.88 12.46
C LEU A 15 -4.93 11.89 11.69
N LEU A 16 -5.80 11.16 12.38
CA LEU A 16 -6.80 10.32 11.74
C LEU A 16 -7.79 11.15 10.89
N VAL A 17 -8.26 12.29 11.38
CA VAL A 17 -9.13 13.20 10.63
C VAL A 17 -8.42 13.73 9.39
N ILE A 18 -7.15 14.17 9.50
CA ILE A 18 -6.35 14.62 8.35
C ILE A 18 -6.19 13.49 7.33
N SER A 19 -5.93 12.27 7.77
CA SER A 19 -5.80 11.09 6.92
C SER A 19 -7.08 10.81 6.13
N VAL A 20 -8.22 10.74 6.81
CA VAL A 20 -9.55 10.51 6.19
C VAL A 20 -9.93 11.66 5.25
N PHE A 21 -9.67 12.90 5.65
CA PHE A 21 -9.93 14.06 4.79
C PHE A 21 -9.06 14.04 3.51
N GLY A 22 -7.76 13.71 3.65
CA GLY A 22 -6.84 13.54 2.52
C GLY A 22 -7.33 12.46 1.55
N PHE A 23 -7.75 11.30 2.09
CA PHE A 23 -8.34 10.21 1.32
C PHE A 23 -9.58 10.66 0.53
N ALA A 24 -10.55 11.30 1.20
CA ALA A 24 -11.78 11.75 0.58
C ALA A 24 -11.54 12.85 -0.46
N ALA A 25 -10.67 13.82 -0.14
CA ALA A 25 -10.31 14.90 -1.05
C ALA A 25 -9.66 14.35 -2.33
N TYR A 26 -8.71 13.40 -2.22
CA TYR A 26 -8.08 12.81 -3.40
C TYR A 26 -9.09 11.98 -4.21
N LEU A 27 -9.99 11.25 -3.57
CA LEU A 27 -11.04 10.48 -4.26
C LEU A 27 -11.91 11.37 -5.16
N VAL A 28 -12.27 12.58 -4.68
CA VAL A 28 -13.02 13.58 -5.46
C VAL A 28 -12.17 14.18 -6.59
N MET A 29 -10.85 14.21 -6.42
CA MET A 29 -9.90 14.74 -7.40
C MET A 29 -9.41 13.71 -8.42
N LEU A 30 -9.88 12.45 -8.34
CA LEU A 30 -9.54 11.43 -9.33
C LEU A 30 -9.98 11.86 -10.73
N GLY A 31 -9.06 11.69 -11.69
CA GLY A 31 -9.31 12.12 -13.07
C GLY A 31 -9.13 13.62 -13.36
N GLN A 32 -8.87 14.44 -12.33
CA GLN A 32 -8.48 15.84 -12.54
C GLN A 32 -7.01 15.96 -12.96
N PRO A 33 -6.62 17.04 -13.64
CA PRO A 33 -5.23 17.31 -13.98
C PRO A 33 -4.32 17.32 -12.73
N THR A 34 -3.03 17.03 -12.96
CA THR A 34 -2.02 17.10 -11.89
C THR A 34 -1.96 18.51 -11.29
N SER A 35 -1.95 18.59 -9.97
CA SER A 35 -1.88 19.84 -9.23
C SER A 35 -1.29 19.62 -7.83
N LEU A 36 -0.70 20.68 -7.25
CA LEU A 36 -0.19 20.63 -5.89
C LEU A 36 -1.26 20.19 -4.88
N LYS A 37 -2.50 20.67 -5.03
CA LYS A 37 -3.63 20.28 -4.15
C LYS A 37 -3.90 18.78 -4.22
N ARG A 38 -3.90 18.20 -5.43
CA ARG A 38 -4.09 16.77 -5.65
C ARG A 38 -2.95 15.95 -5.05
N THR A 39 -1.70 16.40 -5.23
CA THR A 39 -0.52 15.75 -4.62
C THR A 39 -0.60 15.80 -3.09
N LEU A 40 -0.87 16.98 -2.51
CA LEU A 40 -0.99 17.14 -1.06
C LEU A 40 -2.11 16.27 -0.47
N ALA A 41 -3.29 16.22 -1.11
CA ALA A 41 -4.40 15.38 -0.64
C ALA A 41 -4.00 13.90 -0.62
N LYS A 42 -3.38 13.40 -1.71
CA LYS A 42 -2.94 12.02 -1.81
C LYS A 42 -1.89 11.67 -0.75
N THR A 43 -0.84 12.49 -0.66
CA THR A 43 0.27 12.28 0.28
C THR A 43 -0.17 12.41 1.74
N ALA A 44 -1.05 13.37 2.05
CA ALA A 44 -1.52 13.59 3.42
C ALA A 44 -2.33 12.40 3.96
N ALA A 45 -3.06 11.68 3.11
CA ALA A 45 -3.85 10.52 3.53
C ALA A 45 -2.99 9.47 4.26
N VAL A 46 -1.85 9.09 3.68
CA VAL A 46 -0.96 8.07 4.25
C VAL A 46 0.15 8.69 5.09
N GLY A 47 0.60 9.90 4.74
CA GLY A 47 1.58 10.64 5.53
C GLY A 47 1.10 10.93 6.95
N ALA A 48 -0.19 11.25 7.13
CA ALA A 48 -0.78 11.41 8.46
C ALA A 48 -0.77 10.10 9.27
N LEU A 49 -0.95 8.93 8.63
CA LEU A 49 -0.80 7.63 9.29
C LEU A 49 0.66 7.36 9.70
N ALA A 50 1.64 7.82 8.91
CA ALA A 50 3.05 7.71 9.30
C ALA A 50 3.36 8.55 10.54
N VAL A 51 2.84 9.79 10.60
CA VAL A 51 2.98 10.66 11.78
C VAL A 51 2.24 10.08 12.98
N LEU A 52 1.05 9.52 12.78
CA LEU A 52 0.29 8.83 13.83
C LEU A 52 1.09 7.66 14.40
N ALA A 53 1.62 6.79 13.53
CA ALA A 53 2.42 5.65 13.95
C ALA A 53 3.66 6.08 14.76
N PHE A 54 4.30 7.17 14.36
CA PHE A 54 5.41 7.75 15.11
C PHE A 54 4.98 8.33 16.46
N HIS A 55 3.88 9.10 16.49
CA HIS A 55 3.35 9.74 17.69
C HIS A 55 2.94 8.71 18.75
N ASP A 56 2.28 7.65 18.34
CA ASP A 56 1.78 6.60 19.23
C ASP A 56 2.84 5.54 19.56
N GLY A 57 4.13 5.79 19.24
CA GLY A 57 5.24 4.89 19.58
C GLY A 57 5.23 3.56 18.81
N GLY A 58 4.63 3.54 17.63
CA GLY A 58 4.60 2.37 16.76
C GLY A 58 5.99 1.94 16.27
N PRO A 59 6.11 0.72 15.72
CA PRO A 59 7.37 0.21 15.21
C PRO A 59 8.00 1.14 14.16
N VAL A 60 9.31 1.37 14.24
CA VAL A 60 10.03 2.26 13.29
C VAL A 60 9.84 1.80 11.83
N LEU A 61 9.79 0.50 11.58
CA LEU A 61 9.56 -0.04 10.24
C LEU A 61 8.13 0.27 9.73
N LEU A 62 7.12 0.39 10.61
CA LEU A 62 5.79 0.86 10.24
C LEU A 62 5.84 2.32 9.78
N VAL A 63 6.48 3.18 10.58
CA VAL A 63 6.65 4.60 10.24
C VAL A 63 7.36 4.75 8.90
N LEU A 64 8.45 4.00 8.69
CA LEU A 64 9.23 4.01 7.44
C LEU A 64 8.40 3.53 6.26
N ALA A 65 7.66 2.43 6.39
CA ALA A 65 6.83 1.89 5.33
C ALA A 65 5.72 2.87 4.91
N LEU A 66 5.04 3.50 5.88
CA LEU A 66 4.01 4.52 5.63
C LEU A 66 4.61 5.79 4.99
N ALA A 67 5.77 6.25 5.47
CA ALA A 67 6.45 7.41 4.90
C ALA A 67 6.91 7.18 3.45
N LEU A 68 7.46 5.99 3.16
CA LEU A 68 7.84 5.58 1.81
C LEU A 68 6.60 5.44 0.90
N SER A 69 5.50 4.92 1.43
CA SER A 69 4.23 4.85 0.71
C SER A 69 3.70 6.25 0.38
N ALA A 70 3.75 7.19 1.34
CA ALA A 70 3.36 8.59 1.12
C ALA A 70 4.27 9.27 0.08
N ALA A 71 5.58 8.99 0.08
CA ALA A 71 6.50 9.46 -0.95
C ALA A 71 6.14 8.87 -2.33
N GLY A 72 5.82 7.58 -2.39
CA GLY A 72 5.31 6.92 -3.59
C GLY A 72 4.02 7.57 -4.11
N ASP A 73 3.11 7.94 -3.22
CA ASP A 73 1.89 8.68 -3.55
C ASP A 73 2.18 10.05 -4.14
N ALA A 74 3.17 10.77 -3.61
CA ALA A 74 3.62 12.05 -4.15
C ALA A 74 4.15 11.88 -5.59
N PHE A 75 5.00 10.88 -5.84
CA PHE A 75 5.48 10.58 -7.19
C PHE A 75 4.34 10.21 -8.14
N LEU A 76 3.48 9.27 -7.76
CA LEU A 76 2.36 8.81 -8.59
C LEU A 76 1.22 9.84 -8.74
N ALA A 77 1.27 10.97 -8.04
CA ALA A 77 0.39 12.10 -8.30
C ALA A 77 0.77 12.87 -9.57
N HIS A 78 1.96 12.63 -10.11
CA HIS A 78 2.50 13.22 -11.36
C HIS A 78 2.52 12.20 -12.49
N GLU A 79 2.66 12.69 -13.72
CA GLU A 79 2.73 11.87 -14.92
C GLU A 79 4.19 11.70 -15.39
N GLY A 80 4.40 10.67 -16.22
CA GLY A 80 5.68 10.38 -16.85
C GLY A 80 6.48 9.26 -16.19
N ASP A 81 7.47 8.75 -16.92
CA ASP A 81 8.26 7.59 -16.50
C ASP A 81 9.13 7.86 -15.25
N PRO A 82 9.75 9.05 -15.08
CA PRO A 82 10.49 9.33 -13.85
C PRO A 82 9.60 9.32 -12.60
N ALA A 83 8.39 9.87 -12.70
CA ALA A 83 7.42 9.86 -11.60
C ALA A 83 6.96 8.43 -11.28
N PHE A 84 6.67 7.63 -12.32
CA PHE A 84 6.33 6.23 -12.16
C PHE A 84 7.46 5.43 -11.50
N LEU A 85 8.71 5.59 -11.94
CA LEU A 85 9.87 4.90 -11.37
C LEU A 85 10.14 5.33 -9.92
N GLY A 86 10.00 6.62 -9.61
CA GLY A 86 10.08 7.11 -8.24
C GLY A 86 9.02 6.50 -7.33
N GLY A 87 7.79 6.41 -7.81
CA GLY A 87 6.68 5.74 -7.13
C GLY A 87 6.94 4.26 -6.92
N LEU A 88 7.31 3.54 -7.98
CA LEU A 88 7.63 2.11 -7.94
C LEU A 88 8.74 1.81 -6.92
N GLY A 89 9.83 2.60 -6.95
CA GLY A 89 10.96 2.45 -6.02
C GLY A 89 10.55 2.72 -4.56
N SER A 90 9.77 3.79 -4.33
CA SER A 90 9.30 4.14 -2.99
C SER A 90 8.38 3.06 -2.42
N PHE A 91 7.41 2.59 -3.19
CA PHE A 91 6.52 1.50 -2.77
C PHE A 91 7.26 0.18 -2.60
N LEU A 92 8.23 -0.14 -3.47
CA LEU A 92 9.09 -1.31 -3.29
C LEU A 92 9.76 -1.31 -1.91
N LEU A 93 10.39 -0.20 -1.54
CA LEU A 93 11.03 -0.07 -0.22
C LEU A 93 10.01 -0.10 0.93
N GLY A 94 8.82 0.46 0.71
CA GLY A 94 7.70 0.35 1.64
C GLY A 94 7.28 -1.11 1.88
N HIS A 95 7.13 -1.90 0.81
CA HIS A 95 6.80 -3.33 0.90
C HIS A 95 7.90 -4.14 1.60
N VAL A 96 9.17 -3.84 1.32
CA VAL A 96 10.30 -4.47 2.02
C VAL A 96 10.25 -4.15 3.51
N SER A 97 9.96 -2.89 3.88
CA SER A 97 9.82 -2.48 5.28
C SER A 97 8.67 -3.21 5.98
N TYR A 98 7.51 -3.33 5.33
CA TYR A 98 6.39 -4.13 5.83
C TYR A 98 6.73 -5.61 5.93
N ALA A 99 7.37 -6.19 4.93
CA ALA A 99 7.76 -7.60 4.92
C ALA A 99 8.67 -7.93 6.11
N VAL A 100 9.71 -7.11 6.33
CA VAL A 100 10.61 -7.28 7.48
C VAL A 100 9.86 -7.12 8.80
N LEU A 101 8.99 -6.09 8.90
CA LEU A 101 8.20 -5.85 10.10
C LEU A 101 7.28 -7.03 10.43
N PHE A 102 6.50 -7.52 9.46
CA PHE A 102 5.53 -8.58 9.68
C PHE A 102 6.20 -9.91 10.07
N ILE A 103 7.34 -10.24 9.41
CA ILE A 103 8.09 -11.45 9.72
C ILE A 103 8.74 -11.34 11.11
N ALA A 104 9.29 -10.18 11.46
CA ALA A 104 9.94 -9.97 12.75
C ALA A 104 8.94 -9.90 13.92
N SER A 105 7.71 -9.43 13.68
CA SER A 105 6.66 -9.30 14.71
C SER A 105 5.77 -10.54 14.83
N GLY A 106 5.79 -11.43 13.83
CA GLY A 106 4.94 -12.62 13.78
C GLY A 106 5.60 -13.87 14.37
N PRO A 107 4.83 -14.96 14.49
CA PRO A 107 5.33 -16.25 14.97
C PRO A 107 6.22 -16.97 13.96
N GLY A 108 6.50 -16.36 12.81
CA GLY A 108 7.29 -16.92 11.71
C GLY A 108 6.46 -17.65 10.65
N LEU A 109 7.04 -17.80 9.46
CA LEU A 109 6.37 -18.41 8.30
C LEU A 109 6.09 -19.90 8.49
N ALA A 110 6.82 -20.59 9.37
CA ALA A 110 6.66 -22.02 9.60
C ALA A 110 5.30 -22.40 10.20
N VAL A 111 4.63 -21.48 10.88
CA VAL A 111 3.31 -21.71 11.48
C VAL A 111 2.18 -21.02 10.69
N ALA A 112 2.50 -20.38 9.57
CA ALA A 112 1.51 -19.73 8.73
C ALA A 112 0.56 -20.76 8.08
N PRO A 113 -0.75 -20.47 7.97
CA PRO A 113 -1.72 -21.38 7.38
C PRO A 113 -1.38 -21.70 5.91
N LEU A 114 -1.25 -22.97 5.58
CA LEU A 114 -0.91 -23.43 4.23
C LEU A 114 -1.82 -22.86 3.13
N PRO A 115 -3.15 -22.76 3.31
CA PRO A 115 -4.02 -22.13 2.31
C PRO A 115 -3.66 -20.67 2.02
N GLY A 116 -3.27 -19.90 3.04
CA GLY A 116 -2.83 -18.51 2.90
C GLY A 116 -1.50 -18.42 2.14
N ILE A 117 -0.53 -19.27 2.46
CA ILE A 117 0.74 -19.37 1.74
C ILE A 117 0.49 -19.71 0.27
N ALA A 118 -0.36 -20.71 -0.01
CA ALA A 118 -0.70 -21.12 -1.36
C ALA A 118 -1.40 -19.99 -2.13
N ALA A 119 -2.34 -19.26 -1.51
CA ALA A 119 -3.04 -18.13 -2.12
C ALA A 119 -2.08 -17.02 -2.53
N VAL A 120 -1.16 -16.61 -1.62
CA VAL A 120 -0.13 -15.60 -1.93
C VAL A 120 0.82 -16.10 -3.02
N GLY A 121 1.23 -17.37 -2.99
CA GLY A 121 2.08 -17.98 -4.01
C GLY A 121 1.43 -17.97 -5.40
N VAL A 122 0.17 -18.38 -5.49
CA VAL A 122 -0.61 -18.35 -6.75
C VAL A 122 -0.77 -16.90 -7.24
N PHE A 123 -1.11 -15.97 -6.34
CA PHE A 123 -1.20 -14.55 -6.69
C PHE A 123 0.12 -14.03 -7.27
N ALA A 124 1.24 -14.28 -6.59
CA ALA A 124 2.57 -13.83 -7.02
C ALA A 124 2.96 -14.43 -8.39
N LEU A 125 2.69 -15.71 -8.61
CA LEU A 125 2.98 -16.39 -9.88
C LEU A 125 2.14 -15.80 -11.03
N VAL A 126 0.83 -15.65 -10.81
CA VAL A 126 -0.09 -15.11 -11.84
C VAL A 126 0.25 -13.66 -12.14
N MET A 127 0.33 -12.81 -11.11
CA MET A 127 0.62 -11.39 -11.30
C MET A 127 2.03 -11.17 -11.84
N GLY A 128 3.02 -11.92 -11.34
CA GLY A 128 4.38 -11.88 -11.85
C GLY A 128 4.45 -12.23 -13.32
N ALA A 129 3.82 -13.35 -13.72
CA ALA A 129 3.80 -13.76 -15.12
C ALA A 129 3.13 -12.73 -16.03
N LEU A 130 2.00 -12.15 -15.60
CA LEU A 130 1.27 -11.13 -16.38
C LEU A 130 2.03 -9.80 -16.46
N MET A 131 2.52 -9.29 -15.34
CA MET A 131 3.17 -7.98 -15.29
C MET A 131 4.54 -7.99 -15.94
N VAL A 132 5.41 -8.96 -15.58
CA VAL A 132 6.79 -9.04 -16.08
C VAL A 132 6.84 -9.21 -17.60
N ARG A 133 5.94 -10.06 -18.17
CA ARG A 133 5.88 -10.25 -19.63
C ARG A 133 5.48 -9.00 -20.39
N ASN A 134 4.74 -8.09 -19.77
CA ASN A 134 4.23 -6.87 -20.39
C ASN A 134 5.00 -5.60 -19.98
N ALA A 135 5.96 -5.71 -19.07
CA ALA A 135 6.70 -4.56 -18.53
C ALA A 135 7.86 -4.08 -19.43
N GLY A 136 8.24 -4.84 -20.48
CA GLY A 136 9.32 -4.44 -21.39
C GLY A 136 10.64 -4.20 -20.63
N SER A 137 11.23 -3.01 -20.77
CA SER A 137 12.46 -2.62 -20.06
C SER A 137 12.32 -2.55 -18.53
N LEU A 138 11.10 -2.50 -18.01
CA LEU A 138 10.82 -2.49 -16.58
C LEU A 138 10.61 -3.89 -15.99
N ALA A 139 10.84 -4.96 -16.76
CA ALA A 139 10.59 -6.34 -16.33
C ALA A 139 11.33 -6.68 -15.01
N LEU A 140 12.60 -6.29 -14.87
CA LEU A 140 13.37 -6.56 -13.66
C LEU A 140 12.89 -5.76 -12.44
N PRO A 141 12.67 -4.43 -12.50
CA PRO A 141 12.04 -3.69 -11.42
C PRO A 141 10.67 -4.23 -11.01
N VAL A 142 9.84 -4.61 -11.97
CA VAL A 142 8.51 -5.17 -11.71
C VAL A 142 8.61 -6.55 -11.05
N ALA A 143 9.55 -7.40 -11.47
CA ALA A 143 9.78 -8.69 -10.82
C ALA A 143 10.21 -8.53 -9.36
N ALA A 144 11.14 -7.60 -9.07
CA ALA A 144 11.55 -7.27 -7.71
C ALA A 144 10.35 -6.76 -6.87
N TYR A 145 9.49 -5.94 -7.46
CA TYR A 145 8.29 -5.43 -6.81
C TYR A 145 7.29 -6.56 -6.48
N VAL A 146 7.01 -7.45 -7.42
CA VAL A 146 6.12 -8.61 -7.20
C VAL A 146 6.67 -9.52 -6.11
N LEU A 147 7.98 -9.73 -6.07
CA LEU A 147 8.63 -10.50 -5.00
C LEU A 147 8.47 -9.83 -3.63
N ALA A 148 8.70 -8.54 -3.54
CA ALA A 148 8.59 -7.80 -2.27
C ALA A 148 7.16 -7.83 -1.72
N ILE A 149 6.15 -7.59 -2.58
CA ILE A 149 4.74 -7.65 -2.16
C ILE A 149 4.30 -9.07 -1.79
N ALA A 150 4.83 -10.09 -2.46
CA ALA A 150 4.57 -11.49 -2.10
C ALA A 150 5.14 -11.82 -0.72
N ILE A 151 6.38 -11.42 -0.42
CA ILE A 151 6.99 -11.63 0.89
C ILE A 151 6.22 -10.86 1.97
N MET A 152 5.80 -9.63 1.71
CA MET A 152 4.90 -8.87 2.59
C MET A 152 3.59 -9.62 2.84
N GLY A 153 2.95 -10.14 1.79
CA GLY A 153 1.73 -10.93 1.89
C GLY A 153 1.90 -12.19 2.74
N LEU A 154 3.00 -12.93 2.56
CA LEU A 154 3.33 -14.10 3.40
C LEU A 154 3.52 -13.70 4.88
N GLY A 155 4.21 -12.58 5.13
CA GLY A 155 4.35 -12.04 6.48
C GLY A 155 2.99 -11.66 7.09
N GLY A 156 2.09 -11.06 6.30
CA GLY A 156 0.72 -10.76 6.70
C GLY A 156 -0.11 -12.00 7.04
N VAL A 157 0.05 -13.09 6.27
CA VAL A 157 -0.57 -14.41 6.55
C VAL A 157 -0.06 -14.98 7.88
N ALA A 158 1.24 -14.88 8.15
CA ALA A 158 1.84 -15.38 9.38
C ALA A 158 1.45 -14.55 10.61
N LEU A 159 1.39 -13.23 10.48
CA LEU A 159 1.06 -12.32 11.59
C LEU A 159 -0.44 -12.33 11.91
N GLY A 160 -1.31 -12.41 10.89
CA GLY A 160 -2.76 -12.49 11.07
C GLY A 160 -3.42 -11.16 11.49
N GLY A 161 -4.49 -11.23 12.29
CA GLY A 161 -5.21 -10.06 12.79
C GLY A 161 -5.67 -9.11 11.68
N LEU A 162 -5.67 -7.80 11.95
CA LEU A 162 -6.00 -6.76 10.95
C LEU A 162 -4.92 -6.58 9.87
N VAL A 163 -3.69 -7.03 10.14
CA VAL A 163 -2.58 -6.94 9.18
C VAL A 163 -2.85 -7.81 7.96
N LEU A 164 -3.42 -9.01 8.14
CA LEU A 164 -3.73 -9.89 7.02
C LEU A 164 -4.71 -9.26 6.01
N PRO A 165 -5.93 -8.85 6.36
CA PRO A 165 -6.80 -8.19 5.40
C PRO A 165 -6.21 -6.90 4.87
N GLY A 166 -5.45 -6.15 5.66
CA GLY A 166 -4.73 -4.96 5.19
C GLY A 166 -3.72 -5.28 4.08
N ALA A 167 -2.89 -6.30 4.27
CA ALA A 167 -1.94 -6.76 3.26
C ALA A 167 -2.65 -7.25 1.98
N VAL A 168 -3.73 -8.01 2.12
CA VAL A 168 -4.53 -8.50 0.98
C VAL A 168 -5.12 -7.35 0.17
N LEU A 169 -5.68 -6.33 0.83
CA LEU A 169 -6.23 -5.15 0.14
C LEU A 169 -5.13 -4.37 -0.58
N PHE A 170 -3.96 -4.22 0.04
CA PHE A 170 -2.82 -3.57 -0.60
C PHE A 170 -2.36 -4.36 -1.84
N MET A 171 -2.17 -5.68 -1.73
CA MET A 171 -1.83 -6.55 -2.85
C MET A 171 -2.85 -6.46 -3.98
N ALA A 172 -4.14 -6.42 -3.68
CA ALA A 172 -5.21 -6.28 -4.66
C ALA A 172 -5.16 -4.91 -5.36
N SER A 173 -4.92 -3.84 -4.62
CA SER A 173 -4.70 -2.50 -5.17
C SER A 173 -3.56 -2.49 -6.19
N ASP A 174 -2.42 -3.06 -5.81
CA ASP A 174 -1.23 -3.07 -6.68
C ASP A 174 -1.40 -3.95 -7.91
N ALA A 175 -2.14 -5.04 -7.79
CA ALA A 175 -2.52 -5.87 -8.93
C ALA A 175 -3.37 -5.07 -9.94
N ILE A 176 -4.32 -4.28 -9.48
CA ILE A 176 -5.14 -3.42 -10.34
C ILE A 176 -4.27 -2.31 -10.94
N LEU A 177 -3.44 -1.64 -10.14
CA LEU A 177 -2.54 -0.57 -10.60
C LEU A 177 -1.56 -1.08 -11.68
N GLY A 178 -0.93 -2.24 -11.45
CA GLY A 178 -0.06 -2.89 -12.42
C GLY A 178 -0.82 -3.27 -13.71
N SER A 179 -2.06 -3.74 -13.57
CA SER A 179 -2.92 -4.02 -14.72
C SER A 179 -3.26 -2.75 -15.51
N GLU A 180 -3.54 -1.64 -14.83
CA GLU A 180 -3.73 -0.34 -15.50
C GLU A 180 -2.47 0.11 -16.26
N LYS A 181 -1.29 -0.10 -15.69
CA LYS A 181 -0.02 0.35 -16.30
C LYS A 181 0.39 -0.52 -17.49
N PHE A 182 0.29 -1.85 -17.36
CA PHE A 182 0.90 -2.79 -18.29
C PHE A 182 -0.08 -3.54 -19.22
N LEU A 183 -1.36 -3.64 -18.83
CA LEU A 183 -2.34 -4.43 -19.56
C LEU A 183 -3.50 -3.61 -20.14
N MET A 184 -3.78 -2.43 -19.58
CA MET A 184 -4.92 -1.61 -20.02
C MET A 184 -4.50 -0.45 -20.91
N SER A 185 -5.23 -0.23 -21.99
CA SER A 185 -5.14 0.99 -22.79
C SER A 185 -5.45 2.23 -21.95
N GLN A 186 -4.80 3.37 -22.22
CA GLN A 186 -5.04 4.65 -21.55
C GLN A 186 -6.49 5.13 -21.73
N THR A 187 -7.14 4.75 -22.82
CA THR A 187 -8.53 5.11 -23.16
C THR A 187 -9.56 4.08 -22.64
N SER A 188 -9.12 3.06 -21.92
CA SER A 188 -10.02 2.01 -21.43
C SER A 188 -11.09 2.56 -20.49
N ARG A 189 -12.35 2.26 -20.76
CA ARG A 189 -13.46 2.62 -19.86
C ARG A 189 -13.36 1.96 -18.49
N ALA A 190 -12.67 0.82 -18.40
CA ALA A 190 -12.44 0.12 -17.12
C ALA A 190 -11.69 0.98 -16.10
N ARG A 191 -10.84 1.93 -16.55
CA ARG A 191 -10.12 2.86 -15.66
C ARG A 191 -11.04 3.74 -14.81
N ARG A 192 -12.29 3.98 -15.23
CA ARG A 192 -13.29 4.71 -14.43
C ARG A 192 -13.64 3.99 -13.12
N LEU A 193 -13.52 2.68 -13.12
CA LEU A 193 -13.80 1.84 -11.94
C LEU A 193 -12.51 1.40 -11.24
N SER A 194 -11.47 1.05 -12.01
CA SER A 194 -10.23 0.53 -11.45
C SER A 194 -9.43 1.61 -10.70
N SER A 195 -9.35 2.84 -11.20
CA SER A 195 -8.59 3.89 -10.51
C SER A 195 -9.17 4.27 -9.12
N PRO A 196 -10.49 4.44 -8.94
CA PRO A 196 -11.07 4.56 -7.59
C PRO A 196 -10.84 3.31 -6.74
N ALA A 197 -10.95 2.10 -7.32
CA ALA A 197 -10.74 0.85 -6.60
C ALA A 197 -9.30 0.74 -6.09
N VAL A 198 -8.29 1.08 -6.91
CA VAL A 198 -6.88 1.17 -6.48
C VAL A 198 -6.76 2.04 -5.23
N TRP A 199 -7.30 3.24 -5.27
CA TRP A 199 -7.17 4.19 -4.16
C TRP A 199 -7.88 3.73 -2.89
N ILE A 200 -9.11 3.22 -3.01
CA ILE A 200 -9.90 2.73 -1.87
C ILE A 200 -9.24 1.52 -1.21
N LEU A 201 -8.82 0.52 -2.02
CA LEU A 201 -8.19 -0.71 -1.51
C LEU A 201 -6.83 -0.41 -0.85
N TYR A 202 -6.02 0.43 -1.49
CA TYR A 202 -4.74 0.86 -0.96
C TYR A 202 -4.88 1.56 0.39
N TYR A 203 -5.73 2.60 0.46
CA TYR A 203 -5.93 3.35 1.69
C TYR A 203 -6.51 2.49 2.82
N ALA A 204 -7.53 1.67 2.52
CA ALA A 204 -8.09 0.73 3.50
C ALA A 204 -7.02 -0.26 3.98
N GLY A 205 -6.17 -0.76 3.08
CA GLY A 205 -5.04 -1.61 3.42
C GLY A 205 -4.08 -0.93 4.40
N GLN A 206 -3.68 0.32 4.11
CA GLN A 206 -2.79 1.10 4.97
C GLN A 206 -3.39 1.35 6.37
N VAL A 207 -4.68 1.70 6.44
CA VAL A 207 -5.39 1.89 7.71
C VAL A 207 -5.42 0.59 8.53
N LEU A 208 -5.79 -0.53 7.91
CA LEU A 208 -5.89 -1.81 8.62
C LEU A 208 -4.53 -2.30 9.12
N ILE A 209 -3.45 -2.15 8.33
CA ILE A 209 -2.10 -2.49 8.76
C ILE A 209 -1.68 -1.60 9.94
N THR A 210 -1.92 -0.28 9.82
CA THR A 210 -1.56 0.68 10.87
C THR A 210 -2.29 0.36 12.17
N LEU A 211 -3.61 0.19 12.12
CA LEU A 211 -4.40 -0.15 13.31
C LEU A 211 -4.04 -1.53 13.89
N GLY A 212 -3.72 -2.50 13.04
CA GLY A 212 -3.33 -3.84 13.46
C GLY A 212 -1.98 -3.89 14.20
N LEU A 213 -1.11 -2.92 13.95
CA LEU A 213 0.22 -2.84 14.57
C LEU A 213 0.30 -1.86 15.74
N LEU A 214 -0.68 -0.96 15.88
CA LEU A 214 -0.80 -0.03 17.02
C LEU A 214 -1.76 -0.54 18.11
N ALA A 215 -2.62 -1.51 17.80
CA ALA A 215 -3.58 -2.10 18.76
C ALA A 215 -2.92 -3.08 19.71
#